data_aa8e311e53c0a4bcf42f9d99fe1a42b5
#
_entry.id   aa8e311e53c0a4bcf42f9d99fe1a42b5
#
_cell.length_a   1.000
_cell.length_b   1.000
_cell.length_c   1.000
_cell.angle_alpha   90.00
_cell.angle_beta   90.00
_cell.angle_gamma   90.00
#
_symmetry.space_group_name_H-M   'P 1'
#
loop_
_entity.id
_entity.type
_entity.pdbx_description
1 polymer ?
#
loop_
_entity_poly.entity_id
_entity_poly.type
_entity_poly.pdbx_seq_one_letter_code
_entity_poly.pdbx_strand_id
1 'polypeptide(L)'
;MKEAVSETPRNPLVTVDIIIEVGGGIVLIERKNTPHGWALPGGFVDYGESLETAAVREAQEETSLDVGLTEQFYTYSDPSRDPRHHTISTVFIATANGTPRGADDAKTARVFREDDIPAPIVFDHARIVREYFIFKKTGRRPKP
;
A
#
# COMPACT_ATOMS: atom_id res chain seq x y z
N MET A 1 -16.11 14.94 -28.47
CA MET A 1 -14.87 15.59 -28.04
C MET A 1 -15.15 16.46 -26.85
N LYS A 2 -14.21 16.47 -25.92
CA LYS A 2 -14.34 17.30 -24.75
C LYS A 2 -14.17 18.77 -25.10
N GLU A 3 -15.00 19.60 -24.54
CA GLU A 3 -14.84 21.03 -24.71
C GLU A 3 -13.61 21.54 -23.99
N ALA A 4 -13.01 22.57 -24.54
CA ALA A 4 -11.97 23.30 -23.84
C ALA A 4 -12.62 24.08 -22.69
N VAL A 5 -12.13 23.88 -21.49
CA VAL A 5 -12.61 24.57 -20.30
C VAL A 5 -11.48 25.36 -19.69
N SER A 6 -11.83 26.40 -18.96
CA SER A 6 -10.85 27.26 -18.31
C SER A 6 -10.37 26.72 -16.98
N GLU A 7 -10.88 25.57 -16.57
CA GLU A 7 -10.48 24.98 -15.29
C GLU A 7 -9.19 24.18 -15.37
N THR A 8 -8.51 24.10 -14.25
CA THR A 8 -7.29 23.30 -14.12
C THR A 8 -7.58 21.83 -14.35
N PRO A 9 -6.72 21.11 -15.08
CA PRO A 9 -6.88 19.66 -15.23
C PRO A 9 -6.89 18.97 -13.88
N ARG A 10 -7.74 17.97 -13.77
CA ARG A 10 -7.86 17.18 -12.56
C ARG A 10 -7.10 15.87 -12.75
N ASN A 11 -6.04 15.67 -11.96
CA ASN A 11 -5.19 14.49 -12.05
C ASN A 11 -5.50 13.51 -10.93
N PRO A 12 -5.32 12.21 -11.18
CA PRO A 12 -5.31 11.23 -10.09
C PRO A 12 -4.16 11.53 -9.14
N LEU A 13 -4.32 11.14 -7.90
CA LEU A 13 -3.28 11.27 -6.88
C LEU A 13 -2.35 10.07 -6.93
N VAL A 14 -1.06 10.30 -6.77
CA VAL A 14 -0.06 9.23 -6.80
C VAL A 14 0.21 8.76 -5.38
N THR A 15 0.11 7.44 -5.20
CA THR A 15 0.36 6.80 -3.89
C THR A 15 1.31 5.61 -4.05
N VAL A 16 1.81 5.14 -2.93
CA VAL A 16 2.54 3.88 -2.83
C VAL A 16 1.95 3.06 -1.71
N ASP A 17 2.01 1.74 -1.86
CA ASP A 17 1.69 0.79 -0.79
C ASP A 17 2.84 -0.21 -0.70
N ILE A 18 3.12 -0.71 0.48
CA ILE A 18 4.29 -1.55 0.70
C ILE A 18 3.86 -2.87 1.35
N ILE A 19 4.24 -3.98 0.71
CA ILE A 19 4.12 -5.31 1.30
C ILE A 19 5.45 -5.59 1.99
N ILE A 20 5.46 -5.41 3.31
CA ILE A 20 6.69 -5.56 4.10
C ILE A 20 6.75 -6.99 4.63
N GLU A 21 7.72 -7.75 4.18
CA GLU A 21 7.93 -9.13 4.62
C GLU A 21 8.78 -9.13 5.88
N VAL A 22 8.23 -9.72 6.94
CA VAL A 22 8.91 -9.89 8.23
C VAL A 22 8.63 -11.30 8.72
N GLY A 23 9.67 -12.09 8.90
CA GLY A 23 9.56 -13.39 9.57
C GLY A 23 8.52 -14.35 8.99
N GLY A 24 8.34 -14.36 7.68
CA GLY A 24 7.39 -15.25 7.01
C GLY A 24 5.96 -14.72 6.95
N GLY A 25 5.73 -13.49 7.39
CA GLY A 25 4.44 -12.82 7.27
C GLY A 25 4.59 -11.47 6.61
N ILE A 26 3.50 -10.72 6.56
CA ILE A 26 3.48 -9.36 6.03
C ILE A 26 2.89 -8.40 7.06
N VAL A 27 3.29 -7.15 6.98
CA VAL A 27 2.81 -6.12 7.91
C VAL A 27 1.53 -5.50 7.39
N LEU A 28 0.51 -5.46 8.23
CA LEU A 28 -0.69 -4.67 7.99
C LEU A 28 -0.85 -3.66 9.12
N ILE A 29 -1.47 -2.53 8.81
CA ILE A 29 -1.77 -1.49 9.80
C ILE A 29 -3.27 -1.44 10.03
N GLU A 30 -3.65 -1.07 11.26
CA GLU A 30 -5.04 -0.73 11.58
C GLU A 30 -5.19 0.78 11.47
N ARG A 31 -6.13 1.23 10.65
CA ARG A 31 -6.31 2.65 10.36
C ARG A 31 -6.99 3.39 11.51
N LYS A 32 -6.47 4.58 11.84
CA LYS A 32 -7.11 5.48 12.80
C LYS A 32 -8.33 6.18 12.19
N ASN A 33 -8.26 6.49 10.89
CA ASN A 33 -9.24 7.33 10.20
C ASN A 33 -10.12 6.51 9.27
N THR A 34 -11.24 7.08 8.85
CA THR A 34 -12.15 6.47 7.89
C THR A 34 -11.49 6.33 6.52
N PRO A 35 -11.65 5.21 5.84
CA PRO A 35 -12.35 4.00 6.26
C PRO A 35 -11.56 3.22 7.31
N HIS A 36 -12.28 2.75 8.34
CA HIS A 36 -11.67 1.98 9.42
C HIS A 36 -11.49 0.52 9.00
N GLY A 37 -10.39 -0.06 9.41
CA GLY A 37 -10.04 -1.45 9.12
C GLY A 37 -8.55 -1.57 8.94
N TRP A 38 -8.14 -2.71 8.38
CA TRP A 38 -6.74 -3.02 8.13
C TRP A 38 -6.36 -2.66 6.70
N ALA A 39 -5.09 -2.32 6.50
CA ALA A 39 -4.58 -1.94 5.20
C ALA A 39 -3.08 -2.21 5.12
N LEU A 40 -2.56 -2.25 3.90
CA LEU A 40 -1.11 -2.17 3.70
C LEU A 40 -0.63 -0.79 4.13
N PRO A 41 0.57 -0.69 4.72
CA PRO A 41 1.17 0.62 4.94
C PRO A 41 1.40 1.31 3.60
N GLY A 42 1.23 2.62 3.56
CA GLY A 42 1.39 3.39 2.34
C GLY A 42 0.81 4.80 2.50
N GLY A 43 0.92 5.58 1.44
CA GLY A 43 0.42 6.94 1.46
C GLY A 43 0.80 7.70 0.20
N PHE A 44 0.59 8.99 0.25
CA PHE A 44 0.81 9.87 -0.89
C PHE A 44 2.29 10.11 -1.13
N VAL A 45 2.64 10.18 -2.41
CA VAL A 45 3.97 10.59 -2.84
C VAL A 45 4.02 12.12 -2.79
N ASP A 46 5.03 12.67 -2.13
CA ASP A 46 5.20 14.11 -2.07
C ASP A 46 5.82 14.62 -3.37
N TYR A 47 5.45 15.85 -3.75
CA TYR A 47 6.03 16.47 -4.94
C TYR A 47 7.56 16.50 -4.83
N GLY A 48 8.23 16.03 -5.87
CA GLY A 48 9.69 15.96 -5.90
C GLY A 48 10.28 14.69 -5.29
N GLU A 49 9.43 13.77 -4.81
CA GLU A 49 9.85 12.52 -4.21
C GLU A 49 9.70 11.37 -5.22
N SER A 50 10.67 10.46 -5.28
CA SER A 50 10.51 9.25 -6.08
C SER A 50 9.56 8.29 -5.39
N LEU A 51 9.02 7.34 -6.15
CA LEU A 51 8.17 6.28 -5.58
C LEU A 51 8.95 5.48 -4.54
N GLU A 52 10.20 5.17 -4.81
CA GLU A 52 11.05 4.41 -3.88
C GLU A 52 11.27 5.15 -2.57
N THR A 53 11.57 6.45 -2.66
CA THR A 53 11.75 7.27 -1.45
C THR A 53 10.45 7.35 -0.65
N ALA A 54 9.32 7.55 -1.34
CA ALA A 54 8.02 7.60 -0.69
C ALA A 54 7.70 6.29 0.02
N ALA A 55 7.98 5.16 -0.62
CA ALA A 55 7.70 3.83 -0.04
C ALA A 55 8.49 3.61 1.24
N VAL A 56 9.78 3.92 1.24
CA VAL A 56 10.63 3.77 2.42
C VAL A 56 10.16 4.70 3.55
N ARG A 57 9.83 5.94 3.20
CA ARG A 57 9.36 6.94 4.16
C ARG A 57 8.03 6.53 4.80
N GLU A 58 7.05 6.15 3.97
CA GLU A 58 5.73 5.74 4.47
C GLU A 58 5.82 4.50 5.35
N ALA A 59 6.64 3.52 4.96
CA ALA A 59 6.83 2.33 5.78
C ALA A 59 7.37 2.70 7.16
N GLN A 60 8.37 3.58 7.22
CA GLN A 60 8.97 4.00 8.48
C GLN A 60 7.98 4.80 9.31
N GLU A 61 7.24 5.72 8.70
CA GLU A 61 6.27 6.56 9.42
C GLU A 61 5.14 5.74 10.04
N GLU A 62 4.63 4.74 9.33
CA GLU A 62 3.46 4.00 9.78
C GLU A 62 3.78 2.73 10.57
N THR A 63 4.96 2.15 10.38
CA THR A 63 5.29 0.86 11.00
C THR A 63 6.54 0.91 11.88
N SER A 64 7.29 2.01 11.86
CA SER A 64 8.57 2.18 12.55
C SER A 64 9.66 1.22 12.06
N LEU A 65 9.48 0.66 10.87
CA LEU A 65 10.47 -0.25 10.27
C LEU A 65 11.26 0.45 9.18
N ASP A 66 12.56 0.18 9.15
CA ASP A 66 13.43 0.56 8.04
C ASP A 66 13.43 -0.59 7.05
N VAL A 67 12.87 -0.36 5.87
CA VAL A 67 12.68 -1.43 4.89
C VAL A 67 13.69 -1.36 3.76
N GLY A 68 14.04 -2.53 3.22
CA GLY A 68 14.75 -2.63 1.96
C GLY A 68 13.78 -3.04 0.87
N LEU A 69 13.59 -2.19 -0.15
CA LEU A 69 12.73 -2.52 -1.27
C LEU A 69 13.39 -3.60 -2.10
N THR A 70 12.62 -4.63 -2.44
CA THR A 70 13.14 -5.73 -3.27
C THR A 70 12.65 -5.64 -4.70
N GLU A 71 11.40 -5.22 -4.93
CA GLU A 71 10.87 -5.10 -6.29
C GLU A 71 9.55 -4.32 -6.30
N GLN A 72 9.22 -3.78 -7.45
CA GLN A 72 7.88 -3.30 -7.71
C GLN A 72 7.00 -4.52 -7.99
N PHE A 73 5.85 -4.58 -7.37
CA PHE A 73 4.92 -5.70 -7.55
C PHE A 73 3.96 -5.43 -8.71
N TYR A 74 3.15 -4.39 -8.58
CA TYR A 74 2.15 -4.01 -9.59
C TYR A 74 1.64 -2.61 -9.29
N THR A 75 1.00 -1.97 -10.27
CA THR A 75 0.34 -0.67 -10.08
C THR A 75 -1.17 -0.85 -10.21
N TYR A 76 -1.88 -0.40 -9.18
CA TYR A 76 -3.34 -0.48 -9.09
C TYR A 76 -3.92 0.92 -9.30
N SER A 77 -4.83 1.05 -10.25
CA SER A 77 -5.27 2.38 -10.68
C SER A 77 -6.77 2.48 -11.00
N ASP A 78 -7.57 1.50 -10.62
CA ASP A 78 -9.01 1.59 -10.85
C ASP A 78 -9.57 2.82 -10.13
N PRO A 79 -10.38 3.66 -10.82
CA PRO A 79 -10.91 4.87 -10.18
C PRO A 79 -11.74 4.62 -8.92
N SER A 80 -12.31 3.44 -8.75
CA SER A 80 -13.14 3.11 -7.60
C SER A 80 -12.38 2.45 -6.44
N ARG A 81 -11.06 2.25 -6.59
CA ARG A 81 -10.27 1.52 -5.59
C ARG A 81 -10.23 2.20 -4.22
N ASP A 82 -10.38 3.52 -4.19
CA ASP A 82 -10.44 4.32 -2.97
C ASP A 82 -11.72 5.17 -3.05
N PRO A 83 -12.63 5.05 -2.08
CA PRO A 83 -13.89 5.78 -2.15
C PRO A 83 -13.75 7.30 -2.02
N ARG A 84 -12.61 7.78 -1.54
CA ARG A 84 -12.39 9.21 -1.29
C ARG A 84 -11.98 9.97 -2.54
N HIS A 85 -11.17 9.34 -3.41
CA HIS A 85 -10.65 9.97 -4.64
C HIS A 85 -9.92 8.94 -5.50
N HIS A 86 -9.66 9.32 -6.76
CA HIS A 86 -8.92 8.46 -7.68
C HIS A 86 -7.44 8.46 -7.31
N THR A 87 -6.90 7.31 -6.93
CA THR A 87 -5.48 7.12 -6.66
C THR A 87 -4.87 6.12 -7.62
N ILE A 88 -3.60 6.34 -7.94
CA ILE A 88 -2.76 5.38 -8.67
C ILE A 88 -1.68 4.95 -7.71
N SER A 89 -1.71 3.68 -7.29
CA SER A 89 -0.77 3.19 -6.29
C SER A 89 0.17 2.15 -6.88
N THR A 90 1.46 2.42 -6.77
CA THR A 90 2.48 1.43 -7.06
C THR A 90 2.79 0.67 -5.79
N VAL A 91 2.66 -0.64 -5.84
CA VAL A 91 2.92 -1.53 -4.70
C VAL A 91 4.34 -2.06 -4.80
N PHE A 92 5.09 -1.91 -3.71
CA PHE A 92 6.43 -2.47 -3.57
C PHE A 92 6.40 -3.67 -2.64
N ILE A 93 7.27 -4.64 -2.91
CA ILE A 93 7.61 -5.68 -1.93
C ILE A 93 8.92 -5.26 -1.28
N ALA A 94 8.96 -5.40 0.04
CA ALA A 94 10.11 -4.99 0.84
C ALA A 94 10.36 -6.01 1.94
N THR A 95 11.57 -5.99 2.48
CA THR A 95 11.92 -6.79 3.65
C THR A 95 12.32 -5.89 4.80
N ALA A 96 12.09 -6.35 6.02
CA ALA A 96 12.52 -5.66 7.22
C ALA A 96 12.74 -6.66 8.34
N ASN A 97 13.51 -6.23 9.33
CA ASN A 97 13.71 -6.97 10.58
C ASN A 97 13.10 -6.16 11.71
N GLY A 98 12.69 -6.85 12.76
CA GLY A 98 12.18 -6.20 13.96
C GLY A 98 10.67 -6.30 14.08
N THR A 99 10.15 -5.64 15.10
CA THR A 99 8.73 -5.67 15.44
C THR A 99 8.10 -4.36 14.98
N PRO A 100 7.08 -4.40 14.11
CA PRO A 100 6.41 -3.18 13.70
C PRO A 100 5.64 -2.56 14.86
N ARG A 101 5.52 -1.22 14.82
CA ARG A 101 4.72 -0.45 15.77
C ARG A 101 3.97 0.63 15.01
N GLY A 102 2.67 0.76 15.30
CA GLY A 102 1.85 1.78 14.68
C GLY A 102 2.28 3.18 15.07
N ALA A 103 2.22 4.09 14.09
CA ALA A 103 2.53 5.50 14.27
C ALA A 103 1.80 6.28 13.16
N ASP A 104 1.76 7.62 13.28
CA ASP A 104 1.05 8.47 12.35
C ASP A 104 -0.40 8.04 12.18
N ASP A 105 -0.83 7.72 10.96
CA ASP A 105 -2.20 7.31 10.66
C ASP A 105 -2.49 5.84 11.02
N ALA A 106 -1.48 5.11 11.48
CA ALA A 106 -1.63 3.72 11.89
C ALA A 106 -1.83 3.62 13.41
N LYS A 107 -2.99 3.10 13.82
CA LYS A 107 -3.29 2.84 15.23
C LYS A 107 -2.42 1.71 15.76
N THR A 108 -2.30 0.64 14.98
CA THR A 108 -1.41 -0.48 15.26
C THR A 108 -0.76 -0.95 13.98
N ALA A 109 0.37 -1.65 14.09
CA ALA A 109 1.00 -2.33 12.97
C ALA A 109 1.42 -3.72 13.46
N ARG A 110 1.07 -4.76 12.72
CA ARG A 110 1.32 -6.15 13.12
C ARG A 110 1.67 -7.00 11.93
N VAL A 111 2.40 -8.09 12.21
CA VAL A 111 2.74 -9.10 11.20
C VAL A 111 1.64 -10.15 11.17
N PHE A 112 1.17 -10.47 9.97
CA PHE A 112 0.17 -11.52 9.73
C PHE A 112 0.69 -12.52 8.72
N ARG A 113 0.39 -13.79 8.96
CA ARG A 113 0.65 -14.85 7.98
C ARG A 113 -0.55 -15.01 7.08
N GLU A 114 -0.39 -15.75 5.98
CA GLU A 114 -1.47 -15.94 5.01
C GLU A 114 -2.76 -16.51 5.65
N ASP A 115 -2.61 -17.37 6.64
CA ASP A 115 -3.75 -18.06 7.27
C ASP A 115 -4.42 -17.26 8.40
N ASP A 116 -3.87 -16.10 8.78
CA ASP A 116 -4.46 -15.28 9.83
C ASP A 116 -4.67 -13.82 9.42
N ILE A 117 -4.82 -13.57 8.14
CA ILE A 117 -5.10 -12.23 7.62
C ILE A 117 -6.40 -11.70 8.27
N PRO A 118 -6.36 -10.50 8.85
CA PRO A 118 -7.53 -9.95 9.55
C PRO A 118 -8.60 -9.44 8.59
N ALA A 119 -9.75 -9.08 9.14
CA ALA A 119 -10.85 -8.45 8.41
C ALA A 119 -11.46 -7.36 9.27
N PRO A 120 -12.01 -6.30 8.67
CA PRO A 120 -12.01 -6.02 7.23
C PRO A 120 -10.68 -5.45 6.76
N ILE A 121 -10.34 -5.70 5.49
CA ILE A 121 -9.25 -5.02 4.81
C ILE A 121 -9.88 -4.01 3.86
N VAL A 122 -9.49 -2.74 3.99
CA VAL A 122 -10.14 -1.64 3.26
C VAL A 122 -9.47 -1.36 1.93
N PHE A 123 -10.09 -0.51 1.13
CA PHE A 123 -9.71 -0.20 -0.25
C PHE A 123 -9.74 -1.49 -1.08
N ASP A 124 -8.83 -1.62 -2.05
CA ASP A 124 -8.63 -2.86 -2.79
C ASP A 124 -7.50 -3.70 -2.19
N HIS A 125 -7.09 -3.42 -0.95
CA HIS A 125 -5.94 -4.07 -0.35
C HIS A 125 -6.13 -5.55 -0.10
N ALA A 126 -7.37 -6.02 0.10
CA ALA A 126 -7.64 -7.45 0.19
C ALA A 126 -7.25 -8.16 -1.13
N ARG A 127 -7.56 -7.53 -2.26
CA ARG A 127 -7.16 -8.05 -3.58
C ARG A 127 -5.64 -8.05 -3.73
N ILE A 128 -4.98 -6.97 -3.33
CA ILE A 128 -3.53 -6.86 -3.43
C ILE A 128 -2.85 -7.97 -2.61
N VAL A 129 -3.29 -8.19 -1.38
CA VAL A 129 -2.75 -9.22 -0.50
C VAL A 129 -2.96 -10.60 -1.10
N ARG A 130 -4.15 -10.87 -1.64
CA ARG A 130 -4.43 -12.15 -2.29
C ARG A 130 -3.52 -12.39 -3.49
N GLU A 131 -3.36 -11.37 -4.34
CA GLU A 131 -2.51 -11.46 -5.52
C GLU A 131 -1.03 -11.62 -5.14
N TYR A 132 -0.61 -11.01 -4.05
CA TYR A 132 0.73 -11.19 -3.52
C TYR A 132 0.98 -12.65 -3.11
N PHE A 133 0.07 -13.26 -2.37
CA PHE A 133 0.28 -14.64 -1.95
C PHE A 133 0.25 -15.62 -3.13
N ILE A 134 -0.55 -15.34 -4.16
CA ILE A 134 -0.50 -16.11 -5.41
C ILE A 134 0.88 -15.98 -6.05
N PHE A 135 1.41 -14.77 -6.11
CA PHE A 135 2.74 -14.52 -6.66
C PHE A 135 3.82 -15.28 -5.88
N LYS A 136 3.76 -15.27 -4.56
CA LYS A 136 4.74 -15.99 -3.73
C LYS A 136 4.71 -17.49 -3.97
N LYS A 137 3.55 -18.05 -4.25
CA LYS A 137 3.40 -19.50 -4.49
C LYS A 137 3.74 -19.90 -5.91
N THR A 138 3.42 -19.07 -6.89
CA THR A 138 3.44 -19.45 -8.30
C THR A 138 4.42 -18.67 -9.16
N GLY A 139 4.92 -17.53 -8.66
CA GLY A 139 5.70 -16.59 -9.46
C GLY A 139 4.88 -15.76 -10.44
N ARG A 140 3.55 -15.91 -10.42
CA ARG A 140 2.69 -15.17 -11.36
C ARG A 140 2.28 -13.83 -10.77
N ARG A 141 2.56 -12.78 -11.54
CA ARG A 141 2.15 -11.43 -11.20
C ARG A 141 0.73 -11.14 -11.67
N PRO A 142 0.06 -10.15 -11.09
CA PRO A 142 -1.22 -9.67 -11.62
C PRO A 142 -1.08 -9.25 -13.08
N LYS A 143 -2.16 -9.34 -13.82
CA LYS A 143 -2.23 -8.92 -15.23
C LYS A 143 -3.28 -7.85 -15.42
N PRO A 144 -3.10 -6.96 -16.41
CA PRO A 144 -4.10 -5.97 -16.77
C PRO A 144 -5.46 -6.58 -17.11
#